data_45edc94c8c1093246de31be0adea34c9
#
_entry.id   45edc94c8c1093246de31be0adea34c9
#
_cell.length_a   1.000
_cell.length_b   1.000
_cell.length_c   1.000
_cell.angle_alpha   90.00
_cell.angle_beta   90.00
_cell.angle_gamma   90.00
#
_symmetry.space_group_name_H-M   'P 1'
#
loop_
_entity.id
_entity.type
_entity.pdbx_description
1 polymer ?
#
loop_
_entity_poly.entity_id
_entity_poly.type
_entity_poly.pdbx_seq_one_letter_code
_entity_poly.pdbx_strand_id
1 'polypeptide(L)'
;DVGLRTEPNLELLTQMKPSFLVWSAGYGPSAEKLTRIAPGRGFTFSDGKRPLTMAQQSLSEMAELIGKQQQAKRHLAEFDALMESLRPRFARRGDRPLLMITLLDTRHVLVFAQNSLFQEVLDRFAINNAWHGETTFWGSVTVGIDRLAAYKDADVICFDHGNAREMAQLMATPLWRAMPFIREGRFQRVPAVWFYGATLSAMHFARVLADAQGGPA
;
A
#
# COMPACT_ATOMS: atom_id res chain seq x y z
N ASP A 1 1.96 22.27 -13.99
CA ASP A 1 1.00 21.41 -13.28
C ASP A 1 -0.31 21.38 -14.06
N VAL A 2 -0.83 20.20 -14.33
CA VAL A 2 -2.08 19.99 -15.11
C VAL A 2 -3.31 19.77 -14.20
N GLY A 3 -3.22 20.12 -12.94
CA GLY A 3 -4.31 19.99 -11.97
C GLY A 3 -4.33 18.64 -11.24
N LEU A 4 -5.46 18.33 -10.63
CA LEU A 4 -5.66 17.10 -9.89
C LEU A 4 -5.82 15.91 -10.84
N ARG A 5 -5.35 14.72 -10.44
CA ARG A 5 -5.51 13.50 -11.25
C ARG A 5 -6.98 13.13 -11.51
N THR A 6 -7.88 13.53 -10.63
CA THR A 6 -9.33 13.32 -10.77
C THR A 6 -10.01 14.40 -11.61
N GLU A 7 -9.42 15.60 -11.65
CA GLU A 7 -9.92 16.77 -12.36
C GLU A 7 -8.76 17.52 -13.04
N PRO A 8 -8.11 16.90 -14.06
CA PRO A 8 -7.05 17.57 -14.79
C PRO A 8 -7.62 18.70 -15.64
N ASN A 9 -6.81 19.74 -15.84
CA ASN A 9 -7.14 20.84 -16.72
C ASN A 9 -7.04 20.38 -18.19
N LEU A 10 -8.18 20.01 -18.78
CA LEU A 10 -8.25 19.48 -20.15
C LEU A 10 -7.87 20.53 -21.21
N GLU A 11 -8.12 21.83 -20.94
CA GLU A 11 -7.73 22.91 -21.86
C GLU A 11 -6.22 23.02 -21.91
N LEU A 12 -5.56 23.01 -20.74
CA LEU A 12 -4.10 23.03 -20.67
C LEU A 12 -3.50 21.79 -21.33
N LEU A 13 -4.06 20.60 -21.09
CA LEU A 13 -3.63 19.37 -21.77
C LEU A 13 -3.72 19.50 -23.29
N THR A 14 -4.82 20.09 -23.81
CA THR A 14 -5.00 20.34 -25.23
C THR A 14 -3.96 21.33 -25.78
N GLN A 15 -3.66 22.41 -25.03
CA GLN A 15 -2.64 23.39 -25.41
C GLN A 15 -1.24 22.79 -25.43
N MET A 16 -0.94 21.84 -24.53
CA MET A 16 0.35 21.15 -24.47
C MET A 16 0.62 20.24 -25.67
N LYS A 17 -0.42 19.86 -26.42
CA LYS A 17 -0.33 18.98 -27.59
C LYS A 17 0.50 17.71 -27.31
N PRO A 18 0.17 16.91 -26.27
CA PRO A 18 0.93 15.72 -25.98
C PRO A 18 0.86 14.71 -27.14
N SER A 19 1.95 14.01 -27.40
CA SER A 19 1.96 12.95 -28.41
C SER A 19 1.21 11.70 -27.94
N PHE A 20 1.09 11.51 -26.61
CA PHE A 20 0.43 10.37 -25.99
C PHE A 20 0.01 10.69 -24.55
N LEU A 21 -1.12 10.13 -24.12
CA LEU A 21 -1.64 10.25 -22.75
C LEU A 21 -1.65 8.90 -22.05
N VAL A 22 -1.19 8.88 -20.80
CA VAL A 22 -1.31 7.74 -19.90
C VAL A 22 -2.11 8.16 -18.67
N TRP A 23 -3.09 7.36 -18.29
CA TRP A 23 -3.90 7.64 -17.11
C TRP A 23 -4.22 6.38 -16.30
N SER A 24 -4.68 6.57 -15.08
CA SER A 24 -5.23 5.49 -14.27
C SER A 24 -6.67 5.20 -14.71
N ALA A 25 -6.95 3.98 -15.13
CA ALA A 25 -8.31 3.58 -15.49
C ALA A 25 -9.23 3.62 -14.25
N GLY A 26 -10.44 4.11 -14.45
CA GLY A 26 -11.44 4.26 -13.38
C GLY A 26 -11.30 5.55 -12.55
N TYR A 27 -10.35 6.44 -12.87
CA TYR A 27 -10.15 7.72 -12.22
C TYR A 27 -10.19 8.89 -13.19
N GLY A 28 -10.80 9.99 -12.75
CA GLY A 28 -10.81 11.24 -13.49
C GLY A 28 -11.70 11.22 -14.72
N PRO A 29 -11.37 11.98 -15.79
CA PRO A 29 -12.16 12.09 -17.01
C PRO A 29 -12.30 10.73 -17.70
N SER A 30 -13.42 10.57 -18.43
CA SER A 30 -13.61 9.38 -19.25
C SER A 30 -12.51 9.23 -20.30
N ALA A 31 -12.17 7.98 -20.66
CA ALA A 31 -11.22 7.69 -21.72
C ALA A 31 -11.54 8.44 -23.02
N GLU A 32 -12.82 8.57 -23.37
CA GLU A 32 -13.29 9.31 -24.54
C GLU A 32 -12.86 10.79 -24.53
N LYS A 33 -12.97 11.46 -23.38
CA LYS A 33 -12.54 12.87 -23.25
C LYS A 33 -11.02 13.01 -23.44
N LEU A 34 -10.26 12.09 -22.88
CA LEU A 34 -8.80 12.11 -22.97
C LEU A 34 -8.31 11.77 -24.39
N THR A 35 -8.90 10.78 -25.05
CA THR A 35 -8.53 10.37 -26.42
C THR A 35 -8.89 11.39 -27.48
N ARG A 36 -9.81 12.35 -27.21
CA ARG A 36 -10.04 13.51 -28.07
C ARG A 36 -8.87 14.50 -28.07
N ILE A 37 -8.06 14.51 -27.01
CA ILE A 37 -6.90 15.40 -26.89
C ILE A 37 -5.68 14.79 -27.59
N ALA A 38 -5.40 13.52 -27.30
CA ALA A 38 -4.31 12.78 -27.91
C ALA A 38 -4.55 11.26 -27.80
N PRO A 39 -3.91 10.44 -28.66
CA PRO A 39 -3.87 9.00 -28.45
C PRO A 39 -3.42 8.66 -27.03
N GLY A 40 -3.99 7.61 -26.44
CA GLY A 40 -3.62 7.28 -25.07
C GLY A 40 -4.20 5.97 -24.59
N ARG A 41 -3.77 5.55 -23.38
CA ARG A 41 -4.23 4.32 -22.74
C ARG A 41 -4.35 4.48 -21.25
N GLY A 42 -5.45 3.97 -20.69
CA GLY A 42 -5.64 3.79 -19.25
C GLY A 42 -5.06 2.47 -18.76
N PHE A 43 -4.44 2.49 -17.58
CA PHE A 43 -3.91 1.30 -16.92
C PHE A 43 -4.61 1.09 -15.58
N THR A 44 -4.97 -0.16 -15.29
CA THR A 44 -5.64 -0.54 -14.05
C THR A 44 -4.60 -0.86 -12.97
N PHE A 45 -4.70 -0.21 -11.81
CA PHE A 45 -3.78 -0.44 -10.69
C PHE A 45 -4.34 -1.41 -9.64
N SER A 46 -5.64 -1.68 -9.66
CA SER A 46 -6.27 -2.62 -8.76
C SER A 46 -7.54 -3.18 -9.37
N ASP A 47 -7.76 -4.45 -9.14
CA ASP A 47 -9.00 -5.15 -9.43
C ASP A 47 -9.85 -5.34 -8.15
N GLY A 48 -9.47 -4.71 -7.05
CA GLY A 48 -10.07 -4.89 -5.73
C GLY A 48 -9.70 -6.22 -5.06
N LYS A 49 -8.75 -6.98 -5.61
CA LYS A 49 -8.30 -8.27 -5.08
C LYS A 49 -6.78 -8.40 -5.02
N ARG A 50 -6.08 -8.11 -6.11
CA ARG A 50 -4.64 -8.30 -6.25
C ARG A 50 -3.96 -7.07 -6.87
N PRO A 51 -3.90 -5.95 -6.14
CA PRO A 51 -3.39 -4.68 -6.68
C PRO A 51 -1.92 -4.75 -7.09
N LEU A 52 -1.06 -5.51 -6.40
CA LEU A 52 0.34 -5.68 -6.77
C LEU A 52 0.49 -6.46 -8.08
N THR A 53 -0.22 -7.57 -8.23
CA THR A 53 -0.25 -8.35 -9.47
C THR A 53 -0.73 -7.48 -10.65
N MET A 54 -1.80 -6.70 -10.47
CA MET A 54 -2.30 -5.77 -11.48
C MET A 54 -1.28 -4.69 -11.83
N ALA A 55 -0.57 -4.15 -10.84
CA ALA A 55 0.47 -3.16 -11.06
C ALA A 55 1.65 -3.73 -11.88
N GLN A 56 2.06 -4.96 -11.64
CA GLN A 56 3.11 -5.66 -12.43
C GLN A 56 2.68 -5.89 -13.88
N GLN A 57 1.42 -6.28 -14.10
CA GLN A 57 0.86 -6.44 -15.44
C GLN A 57 0.80 -5.10 -16.18
N SER A 58 0.26 -4.06 -15.54
CA SER A 58 0.18 -2.71 -16.11
C SER A 58 1.55 -2.13 -16.41
N LEU A 59 2.56 -2.41 -15.60
CA LEU A 59 3.94 -2.02 -15.88
C LEU A 59 4.46 -2.68 -17.16
N SER A 60 4.22 -3.98 -17.33
CA SER A 60 4.65 -4.74 -18.52
C SER A 60 3.96 -4.22 -19.78
N GLU A 61 2.64 -4.02 -19.73
CA GLU A 61 1.87 -3.47 -20.85
C GLU A 61 2.28 -2.03 -21.21
N MET A 62 2.54 -1.20 -20.19
CA MET A 62 3.05 0.16 -20.44
C MET A 62 4.42 0.13 -21.11
N ALA A 63 5.28 -0.78 -20.64
CA ALA A 63 6.62 -0.92 -21.22
C ALA A 63 6.59 -1.38 -22.69
N GLU A 64 5.66 -2.25 -23.06
CA GLU A 64 5.44 -2.63 -24.47
C GLU A 64 5.02 -1.42 -25.29
N LEU A 65 4.11 -0.61 -24.77
CA LEU A 65 3.59 0.57 -25.45
C LEU A 65 4.67 1.62 -25.77
N ILE A 66 5.62 1.80 -24.85
CA ILE A 66 6.67 2.84 -24.96
C ILE A 66 8.07 2.28 -25.34
N GLY A 67 8.16 1.01 -25.74
CA GLY A 67 9.41 0.37 -26.13
C GLY A 67 10.43 0.20 -25.01
N LYS A 68 9.95 -0.02 -23.75
CA LYS A 68 10.79 -0.14 -22.55
C LYS A 68 10.72 -1.52 -21.88
N GLN A 69 10.45 -2.57 -22.66
CA GLN A 69 10.26 -3.93 -22.15
C GLN A 69 11.45 -4.45 -21.34
N GLN A 70 12.68 -4.14 -21.76
CA GLN A 70 13.88 -4.58 -21.04
C GLN A 70 14.00 -3.93 -19.66
N GLN A 71 13.62 -2.63 -19.55
CA GLN A 71 13.61 -1.92 -18.29
C GLN A 71 12.56 -2.49 -17.33
N ALA A 72 11.36 -2.79 -17.82
CA ALA A 72 10.31 -3.41 -17.02
C ALA A 72 10.72 -4.81 -16.53
N LYS A 73 11.28 -5.66 -17.42
CA LYS A 73 11.78 -6.99 -17.04
C LYS A 73 12.87 -6.89 -15.96
N ARG A 74 13.81 -5.95 -16.10
CA ARG A 74 14.85 -5.72 -15.07
C ARG A 74 14.23 -5.32 -13.74
N HIS A 75 13.32 -4.34 -13.75
CA HIS A 75 12.66 -3.89 -12.52
C HIS A 75 11.88 -5.02 -11.82
N LEU A 76 11.14 -5.84 -12.59
CA LEU A 76 10.41 -6.98 -12.02
C LEU A 76 11.36 -8.06 -11.47
N ALA A 77 12.49 -8.30 -12.13
CA ALA A 77 13.53 -9.19 -11.60
C ALA A 77 14.17 -8.63 -10.32
N GLU A 78 14.42 -7.32 -10.24
CA GLU A 78 14.90 -6.64 -9.03
C GLU A 78 13.88 -6.74 -7.89
N PHE A 79 12.59 -6.60 -8.21
CA PHE A 79 11.51 -6.80 -7.26
C PHE A 79 11.53 -8.21 -6.66
N ASP A 80 11.55 -9.24 -7.51
CA ASP A 80 11.56 -10.64 -7.05
C ASP A 80 12.85 -10.96 -6.27
N ALA A 81 14.01 -10.49 -6.73
CA ALA A 81 15.28 -10.66 -6.03
C ALA A 81 15.26 -10.01 -4.64
N LEU A 82 14.64 -8.83 -4.50
CA LEU A 82 14.47 -8.20 -3.20
C LEU A 82 13.60 -9.06 -2.27
N MET A 83 12.45 -9.55 -2.75
CA MET A 83 11.57 -10.40 -1.93
C MET A 83 12.31 -11.64 -1.45
N GLU A 84 13.06 -12.32 -2.33
CA GLU A 84 13.84 -13.50 -1.95
C GLU A 84 14.98 -13.16 -0.97
N SER A 85 15.66 -12.04 -1.13
CA SER A 85 16.72 -11.60 -0.23
C SER A 85 16.24 -11.30 1.19
N LEU A 86 14.99 -10.84 1.33
CA LEU A 86 14.38 -10.51 2.62
C LEU A 86 13.72 -11.71 3.30
N ARG A 87 13.34 -12.76 2.57
CA ARG A 87 12.64 -13.93 3.09
C ARG A 87 13.34 -14.58 4.31
N PRO A 88 14.67 -14.76 4.34
CA PRO A 88 15.35 -15.37 5.49
C PRO A 88 15.19 -14.60 6.80
N ARG A 89 14.97 -13.26 6.72
CA ARG A 89 14.77 -12.42 7.92
C ARG A 89 13.50 -12.77 8.68
N PHE A 90 12.52 -13.38 8.03
CA PHE A 90 11.24 -13.79 8.64
C PHE A 90 11.22 -15.23 9.12
N ALA A 91 12.28 -16.01 8.88
CA ALA A 91 12.33 -17.44 9.24
C ALA A 91 12.13 -17.73 10.74
N ARG A 92 12.42 -16.76 11.61
CA ARG A 92 12.28 -16.88 13.07
C ARG A 92 11.12 -16.07 13.65
N ARG A 93 10.28 -15.46 12.80
CA ARG A 93 9.20 -14.57 13.26
C ARG A 93 8.10 -15.32 14.04
N GLY A 94 7.91 -16.62 13.79
CA GLY A 94 6.77 -17.40 14.29
C GLY A 94 5.47 -17.06 13.55
N ASP A 95 4.37 -17.70 13.95
CA ASP A 95 3.07 -17.66 13.24
C ASP A 95 2.12 -16.55 13.70
N ARG A 96 2.60 -15.62 14.55
CA ARG A 96 1.75 -14.55 15.07
C ARG A 96 1.28 -13.66 13.91
N PRO A 97 -0.05 -13.41 13.81
CA PRO A 97 -0.57 -12.57 12.72
C PRO A 97 -0.15 -11.11 12.90
N LEU A 98 -0.07 -10.38 11.80
CA LEU A 98 0.30 -8.97 11.76
C LEU A 98 -0.91 -8.10 11.46
N LEU A 99 -1.19 -7.14 12.34
CA LEU A 99 -2.16 -6.09 12.11
C LEU A 99 -1.46 -4.84 11.59
N MET A 100 -1.85 -4.38 10.42
CA MET A 100 -1.28 -3.20 9.77
C MET A 100 -2.27 -2.03 9.83
N ILE A 101 -1.86 -0.91 10.42
CA ILE A 101 -2.72 0.25 10.59
C ILE A 101 -2.01 1.55 10.25
N THR A 102 -2.79 2.59 9.98
CA THR A 102 -2.36 3.98 10.10
C THR A 102 -3.39 4.79 10.86
N LEU A 103 -2.93 5.69 11.70
CA LEU A 103 -3.79 6.55 12.50
C LEU A 103 -4.39 7.64 11.60
N LEU A 104 -5.71 7.77 11.59
CA LEU A 104 -6.42 8.85 10.91
C LEU A 104 -6.65 10.04 11.84
N ASP A 105 -7.09 9.73 13.05
CA ASP A 105 -7.30 10.68 14.15
C ASP A 105 -7.17 9.95 15.50
N THR A 106 -7.49 10.62 16.62
CA THR A 106 -7.42 10.03 17.97
C THR A 106 -8.48 8.97 18.25
N ARG A 107 -9.39 8.68 17.33
CA ARG A 107 -10.48 7.72 17.47
C ARG A 107 -10.55 6.67 16.37
N HIS A 108 -9.93 6.94 15.22
CA HIS A 108 -10.03 6.09 14.04
C HIS A 108 -8.68 5.71 13.49
N VAL A 109 -8.61 4.48 13.03
CA VAL A 109 -7.49 3.95 12.24
C VAL A 109 -7.98 3.44 10.89
N LEU A 110 -7.12 3.52 9.90
CA LEU A 110 -7.26 2.77 8.66
C LEU A 110 -6.52 1.45 8.84
N VAL A 111 -7.21 0.34 8.67
CA VAL A 111 -6.64 -1.02 8.71
C VAL A 111 -6.41 -1.51 7.28
N PHE A 112 -5.27 -2.13 7.03
CA PHE A 112 -4.94 -2.74 5.73
C PHE A 112 -5.21 -4.25 5.79
N ALA A 113 -6.02 -4.71 4.86
CA ALA A 113 -6.62 -6.03 4.86
C ALA A 113 -6.25 -6.85 3.61
N GLN A 114 -6.93 -7.97 3.40
CA GLN A 114 -6.58 -9.00 2.41
C GLN A 114 -6.46 -8.50 0.96
N ASN A 115 -7.22 -7.48 0.56
CA ASN A 115 -7.18 -6.96 -0.82
C ASN A 115 -6.23 -5.76 -0.98
N SER A 116 -5.36 -5.51 0.00
CA SER A 116 -4.38 -4.42 -0.07
C SER A 116 -3.11 -4.83 -0.82
N LEU A 117 -2.37 -3.83 -1.31
CA LEU A 117 -1.02 -4.02 -1.85
C LEU A 117 -0.11 -4.75 -0.84
N PHE A 118 -0.27 -4.45 0.44
CA PHE A 118 0.55 -5.01 1.51
C PHE A 118 0.27 -6.49 1.74
N GLN A 119 -0.96 -6.96 1.51
CA GLN A 119 -1.28 -8.38 1.63
C GLN A 119 -0.43 -9.24 0.70
N GLU A 120 -0.32 -8.87 -0.57
CA GLU A 120 0.47 -9.65 -1.53
C GLU A 120 1.98 -9.67 -1.18
N VAL A 121 2.47 -8.66 -0.43
CA VAL A 121 3.83 -8.69 0.13
C VAL A 121 3.90 -9.62 1.35
N LEU A 122 2.91 -9.60 2.24
CA LEU A 122 2.84 -10.55 3.37
C LEU A 122 2.81 -11.99 2.88
N ASP A 123 2.06 -12.26 1.80
CA ASP A 123 1.95 -13.60 1.20
C ASP A 123 3.32 -14.12 0.71
N ARG A 124 4.18 -13.21 0.17
CA ARG A 124 5.56 -13.56 -0.24
C ARG A 124 6.42 -14.03 0.94
N PHE A 125 6.10 -13.61 2.15
CA PHE A 125 6.84 -13.95 3.38
C PHE A 125 6.11 -14.94 4.29
N ALA A 126 4.97 -15.47 3.84
CA ALA A 126 4.10 -16.36 4.62
C ALA A 126 3.67 -15.74 5.97
N ILE A 127 3.39 -14.43 5.98
CA ILE A 127 2.93 -13.70 7.17
C ILE A 127 1.41 -13.56 7.11
N ASN A 128 0.72 -14.07 8.13
CA ASN A 128 -0.72 -13.96 8.25
C ASN A 128 -1.14 -12.53 8.61
N ASN A 129 -2.12 -11.99 7.86
CA ASN A 129 -2.77 -10.74 8.24
C ASN A 129 -3.76 -11.01 9.39
N ALA A 130 -3.75 -10.18 10.41
CA ALA A 130 -4.66 -10.31 11.55
C ALA A 130 -6.10 -9.89 11.21
N TRP A 131 -6.30 -9.01 10.23
CA TRP A 131 -7.62 -8.53 9.86
C TRP A 131 -8.31 -9.47 8.88
N HIS A 132 -9.44 -10.05 9.31
CA HIS A 132 -10.29 -10.93 8.52
C HIS A 132 -11.70 -10.36 8.27
N GLY A 133 -11.95 -9.12 8.67
CA GLY A 133 -13.23 -8.43 8.47
C GLY A 133 -13.39 -7.92 7.03
N GLU A 134 -14.55 -7.33 6.78
CA GLU A 134 -14.84 -6.67 5.51
C GLU A 134 -13.83 -5.56 5.20
N THR A 135 -13.65 -5.28 3.92
CA THR A 135 -12.76 -4.24 3.40
C THR A 135 -13.42 -3.57 2.21
N THR A 136 -12.96 -2.36 1.92
CA THR A 136 -13.33 -1.66 0.70
C THR A 136 -12.62 -2.26 -0.52
N PHE A 137 -12.99 -1.81 -1.72
CA PHE A 137 -12.27 -2.12 -2.97
C PHE A 137 -10.75 -1.89 -2.87
N TRP A 138 -10.33 -0.96 -2.02
CA TRP A 138 -8.92 -0.58 -1.85
C TRP A 138 -8.15 -1.47 -0.87
N GLY A 139 -8.77 -2.51 -0.35
CA GLY A 139 -8.15 -3.41 0.61
C GLY A 139 -7.89 -2.77 1.97
N SER A 140 -8.65 -1.74 2.32
CA SER A 140 -8.56 -1.06 3.61
C SER A 140 -9.94 -0.73 4.16
N VAL A 141 -10.03 -0.50 5.47
CA VAL A 141 -11.26 -0.13 6.16
C VAL A 141 -10.96 0.80 7.32
N THR A 142 -11.78 1.83 7.51
CA THR A 142 -11.71 2.72 8.67
C THR A 142 -12.52 2.12 9.82
N VAL A 143 -11.88 1.98 10.98
CA VAL A 143 -12.53 1.46 12.19
C VAL A 143 -12.19 2.31 13.40
N GLY A 144 -13.04 2.23 14.43
CA GLY A 144 -12.74 2.81 15.74
C GLY A 144 -11.55 2.09 16.40
N ILE A 145 -10.75 2.84 17.14
CA ILE A 145 -9.56 2.31 17.85
C ILE A 145 -9.95 1.20 18.84
N ASP A 146 -11.11 1.28 19.44
CA ASP A 146 -11.67 0.28 20.36
C ASP A 146 -11.75 -1.12 19.73
N ARG A 147 -11.99 -1.20 18.43
CA ARG A 147 -12.04 -2.47 17.67
C ARG A 147 -10.70 -3.21 17.69
N LEU A 148 -9.60 -2.50 17.86
CA LEU A 148 -8.26 -3.11 17.91
C LEU A 148 -8.06 -4.00 19.14
N ALA A 149 -8.85 -3.83 20.19
CA ALA A 149 -8.78 -4.66 21.40
C ALA A 149 -9.10 -6.15 21.13
N ALA A 150 -9.81 -6.45 20.05
CA ALA A 150 -10.10 -7.83 19.63
C ALA A 150 -8.86 -8.57 19.10
N TYR A 151 -7.82 -7.86 18.66
CA TYR A 151 -6.61 -8.42 18.05
C TYR A 151 -5.49 -8.65 19.07
N LYS A 152 -5.85 -9.26 20.19
CA LYS A 152 -4.96 -9.45 21.36
C LYS A 152 -3.71 -10.30 21.07
N ASP A 153 -3.76 -11.18 20.08
CA ASP A 153 -2.65 -12.08 19.73
C ASP A 153 -1.82 -11.58 18.52
N ALA A 154 -2.14 -10.40 17.96
CA ALA A 154 -1.42 -9.84 16.83
C ALA A 154 -0.19 -9.02 17.25
N ASP A 155 0.84 -9.02 16.41
CA ASP A 155 1.80 -7.93 16.34
C ASP A 155 1.15 -6.77 15.57
N VAL A 156 1.45 -5.53 15.95
CA VAL A 156 0.83 -4.35 15.34
C VAL A 156 1.90 -3.41 14.81
N ILE A 157 1.83 -3.10 13.52
CA ILE A 157 2.61 -1.99 12.94
C ILE A 157 1.69 -0.83 12.57
N CYS A 158 2.14 0.38 12.89
CA CYS A 158 1.44 1.61 12.58
C CYS A 158 2.31 2.50 11.69
N PHE A 159 1.87 2.74 10.47
CA PHE A 159 2.56 3.63 9.54
C PHE A 159 2.46 5.09 9.98
N ASP A 160 3.61 5.76 10.01
CA ASP A 160 3.72 7.17 10.41
C ASP A 160 3.52 8.11 9.22
N HIS A 161 2.30 8.57 9.03
CA HIS A 161 1.96 9.55 7.98
C HIS A 161 1.94 11.00 8.49
N GLY A 162 2.83 11.34 9.44
CA GLY A 162 2.94 12.71 9.97
C GLY A 162 1.94 13.05 11.06
N ASN A 163 1.37 12.05 11.71
CA ASN A 163 0.35 12.15 12.76
C ASN A 163 0.94 12.00 14.18
N ALA A 164 2.14 12.52 14.40
CA ALA A 164 2.85 12.37 15.68
C ALA A 164 2.08 12.98 16.87
N ARG A 165 1.37 14.10 16.65
CA ARG A 165 0.56 14.76 17.69
C ARG A 165 -0.63 13.91 18.12
N GLU A 166 -1.39 13.41 17.15
CA GLU A 166 -2.55 12.55 17.37
C GLU A 166 -2.12 11.24 18.03
N MET A 167 -0.99 10.68 17.61
CA MET A 167 -0.42 9.49 18.23
C MET A 167 -0.05 9.73 19.69
N ALA A 168 0.60 10.85 20.02
CA ALA A 168 0.95 11.20 21.39
C ALA A 168 -0.29 11.34 22.28
N GLN A 169 -1.35 11.96 21.75
CA GLN A 169 -2.64 12.08 22.46
C GLN A 169 -3.27 10.70 22.69
N LEU A 170 -3.29 9.85 21.67
CA LEU A 170 -3.81 8.49 21.77
C LEU A 170 -3.06 7.65 22.79
N MET A 171 -1.72 7.68 22.77
CA MET A 171 -0.86 6.94 23.70
C MET A 171 -1.06 7.36 25.16
N ALA A 172 -1.55 8.57 25.41
CA ALA A 172 -1.89 9.05 26.75
C ALA A 172 -3.22 8.48 27.29
N THR A 173 -4.08 7.92 26.43
CA THR A 173 -5.41 7.43 26.83
C THR A 173 -5.34 6.11 27.60
N PRO A 174 -6.21 5.91 28.61
CA PRO A 174 -6.33 4.62 29.32
C PRO A 174 -6.69 3.47 28.37
N LEU A 175 -7.57 3.70 27.39
CA LEU A 175 -7.96 2.70 26.39
C LEU A 175 -6.74 2.16 25.65
N TRP A 176 -5.88 3.03 25.09
CA TRP A 176 -4.71 2.61 24.36
C TRP A 176 -3.73 1.83 25.22
N ARG A 177 -3.46 2.34 26.44
CA ARG A 177 -2.55 1.67 27.39
C ARG A 177 -3.05 0.30 27.85
N ALA A 178 -4.35 0.07 27.83
CA ALA A 178 -4.96 -1.21 28.18
C ALA A 178 -4.92 -2.23 27.04
N MET A 179 -4.59 -1.83 25.78
CA MET A 179 -4.51 -2.74 24.65
C MET A 179 -3.48 -3.85 24.90
N PRO A 180 -3.81 -5.12 24.64
CA PRO A 180 -2.89 -6.25 24.87
C PRO A 180 -1.54 -6.09 24.16
N PHE A 181 -1.57 -5.70 22.88
CA PHE A 181 -0.35 -5.51 22.09
C PHE A 181 0.53 -4.34 22.58
N ILE A 182 -0.05 -3.33 23.27
CA ILE A 182 0.72 -2.25 23.92
C ILE A 182 1.38 -2.76 25.19
N ARG A 183 0.61 -3.45 26.04
CA ARG A 183 1.12 -3.98 27.32
C ARG A 183 2.22 -5.01 27.15
N GLU A 184 2.18 -5.74 26.04
CA GLU A 184 3.14 -6.80 25.73
C GLU A 184 4.28 -6.32 24.81
N GLY A 185 4.35 -5.03 24.49
CA GLY A 185 5.42 -4.47 23.66
C GLY A 185 5.37 -4.91 22.20
N ARG A 186 4.18 -5.29 21.68
CA ARG A 186 3.97 -5.80 20.32
C ARG A 186 3.43 -4.75 19.34
N PHE A 187 3.58 -3.49 19.70
CA PHE A 187 3.23 -2.34 18.88
C PHE A 187 4.49 -1.62 18.42
N GLN A 188 4.58 -1.33 17.14
CA GLN A 188 5.70 -0.61 16.56
C GLN A 188 5.22 0.45 15.55
N ARG A 189 5.73 1.69 15.69
CA ARG A 189 5.62 2.69 14.63
C ARG A 189 6.70 2.44 13.59
N VAL A 190 6.29 2.52 12.33
CA VAL A 190 7.17 2.30 11.18
C VAL A 190 7.08 3.49 10.22
N PRO A 191 8.10 3.73 9.38
CA PRO A 191 8.05 4.77 8.37
C PRO A 191 6.80 4.68 7.49
N ALA A 192 6.34 5.85 7.00
CA ALA A 192 5.24 5.92 6.06
C ALA A 192 5.55 5.16 4.78
N VAL A 193 4.56 4.39 4.31
CA VAL A 193 4.59 3.75 3.00
C VAL A 193 3.34 4.13 2.24
N TRP A 194 3.49 4.52 0.98
CA TRP A 194 2.34 4.83 0.14
C TRP A 194 1.56 3.56 -0.21
N PHE A 195 0.39 3.38 0.38
CA PHE A 195 -0.39 2.13 0.30
C PHE A 195 -1.23 1.97 -0.99
N TYR A 196 -1.40 3.04 -1.76
CA TYR A 196 -2.04 3.01 -3.10
C TYR A 196 -1.02 3.09 -4.24
N GLY A 197 0.23 2.73 -3.96
CA GLY A 197 1.29 2.69 -4.96
C GLY A 197 1.29 1.41 -5.80
N ALA A 198 2.43 1.16 -6.40
CA ALA A 198 2.67 -0.02 -7.22
C ALA A 198 3.91 -0.77 -6.71
N THR A 199 4.67 -1.38 -7.60
CA THR A 199 5.84 -2.21 -7.26
C THR A 199 6.87 -1.50 -6.37
N LEU A 200 7.14 -0.21 -6.60
CA LEU A 200 8.07 0.57 -5.75
C LEU A 200 7.56 0.71 -4.31
N SER A 201 6.26 0.94 -4.12
CA SER A 201 5.66 0.98 -2.78
C SER A 201 5.72 -0.39 -2.11
N ALA A 202 5.49 -1.47 -2.84
CA ALA A 202 5.62 -2.82 -2.32
C ALA A 202 7.05 -3.16 -1.92
N MET A 203 8.05 -2.76 -2.72
CA MET A 203 9.48 -2.92 -2.38
C MET A 203 9.86 -2.11 -1.12
N HIS A 204 9.34 -0.88 -1.01
CA HIS A 204 9.56 -0.07 0.19
C HIS A 204 8.91 -0.70 1.41
N PHE A 205 7.66 -1.16 1.30
CA PHE A 205 6.98 -1.86 2.37
C PHE A 205 7.73 -3.11 2.81
N ALA A 206 8.22 -3.93 1.88
CA ALA A 206 8.99 -5.12 2.20
C ALA A 206 10.24 -4.82 3.04
N ARG A 207 10.96 -3.73 2.75
CA ARG A 207 12.11 -3.28 3.55
C ARG A 207 11.67 -2.81 4.93
N VAL A 208 10.67 -1.94 5.00
CA VAL A 208 10.12 -1.44 6.29
C VAL A 208 9.65 -2.61 7.16
N LEU A 209 8.97 -3.59 6.56
CA LEU A 209 8.51 -4.78 7.26
C LEU A 209 9.69 -5.63 7.78
N ALA A 210 10.72 -5.81 6.95
CA ALA A 210 11.92 -6.55 7.34
C ALA A 210 12.68 -5.86 8.49
N ASP A 211 12.73 -4.54 8.52
CA ASP A 211 13.38 -3.78 9.60
C ASP A 211 12.55 -3.82 10.90
N ALA A 212 11.23 -3.86 10.78
CA ALA A 212 10.32 -3.88 11.92
C ALA A 212 10.11 -5.27 12.52
N GLN A 213 9.95 -6.29 11.68
CA GLN A 213 9.48 -7.62 12.06
C GLN A 213 10.49 -8.73 11.74
N GLY A 214 11.52 -8.41 10.98
CA GLY A 214 12.56 -9.36 10.60
C GLY A 214 13.64 -9.50 11.69
N GLY A 215 14.25 -10.69 11.76
CA GLY A 215 15.48 -10.90 12.51
C GLY A 215 16.68 -10.19 11.87
N PRO A 216 17.85 -10.24 12.51
CA PRO A 216 19.09 -9.76 11.91
C PRO A 216 19.37 -10.47 10.59
N ALA A 217 19.98 -9.74 9.66
CA ALA A 217 20.37 -10.25 8.35
C ALA A 217 21.45 -11.34 8.45
#